data_45eb2133ebc4b911812886d8daa3b0e2
#
_entry.id   45eb2133ebc4b911812886d8daa3b0e2
#
_cell.length_a   1.000
_cell.length_b   1.000
_cell.length_c   1.000
_cell.angle_alpha   90.00
_cell.angle_beta   90.00
_cell.angle_gamma   90.00
#
_symmetry.space_group_name_H-M   'P 1'
#
loop_
_entity.id
_entity.type
_entity.pdbx_description
1 polymer ?
#
loop_
_entity_poly.entity_id
_entity_poly.type
_entity_poly.pdbx_seq_one_letter_code
_entity_poly.pdbx_strand_id
1 'polypeptide(L)'
;MSTLDTFSRPLKDLRISVTDRCNFRCPYCMPAEIFGERYQFLPRKELLNFEEIARLAKIFAKLGVTKIRLTGGEPLLRTGLPDLVKMLSSIPGIEDLALTTNGFLLDKHAQELKEAGLNRITISMDSLDDAVFQQMNGRGFGTSQVLSGIEAAENAGLSPIKINAVIQRSVNDQSIVDLVNHFKTKGHIVRFIEFMDVGTLNGWDLEQVVPANEIVSIVGKEHSIEPVGANYAGEVALRYRFTDGSGEFGIIPSVTQPFCSTCTRMRLSPDGHFYTCLFSDKGFNIRDAIREGKPDSSIESAIQDIWTNRTDQYSQLRASISDKSIRPKVEMYHIGG
;
A
#
# COMPACT_ATOMS: atom_id res chain seq x y z
N MET A 1 17.86 0.34 -19.71
CA MET A 1 18.62 -0.20 -18.55
C MET A 1 17.87 0.20 -17.28
N SER A 2 17.84 -0.65 -16.27
CA SER A 2 17.17 -0.34 -15.00
C SER A 2 17.99 0.63 -14.17
N THR A 3 17.37 1.68 -13.61
CA THR A 3 18.02 2.64 -12.71
C THR A 3 18.28 1.96 -11.35
N LEU A 4 19.54 1.87 -10.91
CA LEU A 4 19.96 1.22 -9.67
C LEU A 4 20.32 2.24 -8.61
N ASP A 5 20.03 1.95 -7.34
CA ASP A 5 20.48 2.75 -6.20
C ASP A 5 21.85 2.29 -5.67
N THR A 6 22.32 2.90 -4.55
CA THR A 6 23.63 2.60 -3.94
C THR A 6 23.79 1.15 -3.48
N PHE A 7 22.69 0.42 -3.32
CA PHE A 7 22.67 -1.00 -2.94
C PHE A 7 22.28 -1.92 -4.12
N SER A 8 22.38 -1.42 -5.35
CA SER A 8 22.02 -2.15 -6.58
C SER A 8 20.53 -2.57 -6.64
N ARG A 9 19.64 -1.85 -5.94
CA ARG A 9 18.18 -2.09 -5.97
C ARG A 9 17.57 -1.35 -7.16
N PRO A 10 16.89 -2.06 -8.06
CA PRO A 10 16.30 -1.41 -9.24
C PRO A 10 15.03 -0.62 -8.89
N LEU A 11 14.79 0.49 -9.61
CA LEU A 11 13.53 1.21 -9.60
C LEU A 11 12.53 0.45 -10.48
N LYS A 12 11.58 -0.28 -9.87
CA LYS A 12 10.58 -1.10 -10.58
C LYS A 12 9.14 -0.81 -10.22
N ASP A 13 8.89 -0.33 -9.00
CA ASP A 13 7.55 -0.10 -8.50
C ASP A 13 7.33 1.39 -8.21
N LEU A 14 6.25 1.95 -8.72
CA LEU A 14 5.77 3.28 -8.36
C LEU A 14 4.45 3.17 -7.61
N ARG A 15 4.40 3.69 -6.38
CA ARG A 15 3.15 3.88 -5.63
C ARG A 15 2.70 5.32 -5.78
N ILE A 16 1.46 5.53 -6.20
CA ILE A 16 0.89 6.85 -6.43
C ILE A 16 -0.26 7.07 -5.46
N SER A 17 -0.07 7.98 -4.52
CA SER A 17 -1.14 8.49 -3.66
C SER A 17 -1.92 9.54 -4.44
N VAL A 18 -3.18 9.27 -4.76
CA VAL A 18 -4.00 10.18 -5.58
C VAL A 18 -4.78 11.21 -4.75
N THR A 19 -4.84 11.03 -3.44
CA THR A 19 -5.51 11.90 -2.48
C THR A 19 -5.00 11.65 -1.07
N ASP A 20 -5.02 12.66 -0.24
CA ASP A 20 -4.78 12.57 1.21
C ASP A 20 -6.06 12.32 2.03
N ARG A 21 -7.24 12.34 1.37
CA ARG A 21 -8.54 12.14 2.01
C ARG A 21 -8.87 10.66 2.16
N CYS A 22 -9.48 10.31 3.30
CA CYS A 22 -10.01 8.98 3.55
C CYS A 22 -11.37 9.08 4.26
N ASN A 23 -12.26 8.13 4.01
CA ASN A 23 -13.52 7.97 4.72
C ASN A 23 -13.37 7.18 6.03
N PHE A 24 -12.26 6.45 6.24
CA PHE A 24 -11.91 5.78 7.49
C PHE A 24 -11.04 6.66 8.39
N ARG A 25 -10.92 6.26 9.67
CA ARG A 25 -10.05 6.88 10.69
C ARG A 25 -9.33 5.81 11.48
N CYS A 26 -8.69 4.89 10.74
CA CYS A 26 -7.95 3.78 11.35
C CYS A 26 -6.91 4.32 12.35
N PRO A 27 -6.91 3.86 13.61
CA PRO A 27 -6.00 4.37 14.65
C PRO A 27 -4.53 4.27 14.27
N TYR A 28 -4.19 3.24 13.49
CA TYR A 28 -2.81 3.02 13.03
C TYR A 28 -2.39 3.87 11.81
N CYS A 29 -3.31 4.65 11.21
CA CYS A 29 -3.06 5.43 9.99
C CYS A 29 -3.51 6.89 10.09
N MET A 30 -4.75 7.12 10.52
CA MET A 30 -5.40 8.43 10.57
C MET A 30 -6.29 8.55 11.84
N PRO A 31 -5.73 8.57 13.05
CA PRO A 31 -6.51 8.57 14.29
C PRO A 31 -7.51 9.74 14.33
N ALA A 32 -8.75 9.45 14.73
CA ALA A 32 -9.88 10.39 14.67
C ALA A 32 -9.66 11.64 15.53
N GLU A 33 -8.88 11.52 16.60
CA GLU A 33 -8.54 12.59 17.53
C GLU A 33 -7.76 13.71 16.84
N ILE A 34 -6.98 13.36 15.82
CA ILE A 34 -6.15 14.29 15.04
C ILE A 34 -6.86 14.66 13.74
N PHE A 35 -7.36 13.66 13.02
CA PHE A 35 -8.00 13.81 11.71
C PHE A 35 -9.53 13.95 11.81
N GLY A 36 -9.99 14.72 12.80
CA GLY A 36 -11.38 15.03 13.01
C GLY A 36 -11.98 15.92 11.90
N GLU A 37 -13.24 16.37 12.12
CA GLU A 37 -14.00 17.15 11.14
C GLU A 37 -13.34 18.50 10.76
N ARG A 38 -12.52 19.05 11.64
CA ARG A 38 -11.82 20.33 11.42
C ARG A 38 -10.47 20.18 10.73
N TYR A 39 -10.01 18.96 10.49
CA TYR A 39 -8.73 18.74 9.82
C TYR A 39 -8.80 19.21 8.36
N GLN A 40 -7.84 20.02 7.96
CA GLN A 40 -7.76 20.58 6.61
C GLN A 40 -6.86 19.70 5.74
N PHE A 41 -7.49 18.91 4.88
CA PHE A 41 -6.81 18.19 3.82
C PHE A 41 -6.34 19.13 2.71
N LEU A 42 -5.43 18.67 1.87
CA LEU A 42 -4.93 19.43 0.74
C LEU A 42 -6.06 20.01 -0.12
N PRO A 43 -6.01 21.29 -0.46
CA PRO A 43 -6.94 21.87 -1.40
C PRO A 43 -6.72 21.26 -2.80
N ARG A 44 -7.78 21.14 -3.59
CA ARG A 44 -7.76 20.48 -4.91
C ARG A 44 -6.66 21.04 -5.85
N LYS A 45 -6.36 22.33 -5.78
CA LYS A 45 -5.33 23.00 -6.59
C LYS A 45 -3.91 22.53 -6.28
N GLU A 46 -3.66 21.97 -5.11
CA GLU A 46 -2.36 21.44 -4.70
C GLU A 46 -2.17 19.99 -5.09
N LEU A 47 -3.25 19.27 -5.36
CA LEU A 47 -3.16 17.92 -5.86
C LEU A 47 -2.66 17.92 -7.31
N LEU A 48 -1.87 16.91 -7.66
CA LEU A 48 -1.58 16.61 -9.06
C LEU A 48 -2.88 16.29 -9.80
N ASN A 49 -3.04 16.79 -11.02
CA ASN A 49 -4.08 16.33 -11.91
C ASN A 49 -3.69 15.01 -12.58
N PHE A 50 -4.63 14.38 -13.29
CA PHE A 50 -4.39 13.06 -13.89
C PHE A 50 -3.38 13.10 -15.04
N GLU A 51 -3.35 14.20 -15.78
CA GLU A 51 -2.38 14.44 -16.84
C GLU A 51 -0.96 14.58 -16.29
N GLU A 52 -0.79 15.29 -15.17
CA GLU A 52 0.49 15.43 -14.45
C GLU A 52 0.96 14.04 -13.95
N ILE A 53 0.05 13.24 -13.36
CA ILE A 53 0.35 11.88 -12.91
C ILE A 53 0.72 10.98 -14.09
N ALA A 54 -0.03 11.00 -15.18
CA ALA A 54 0.24 10.18 -16.36
C ALA A 54 1.56 10.58 -17.05
N ARG A 55 1.89 11.87 -17.08
CA ARG A 55 3.18 12.37 -17.56
C ARG A 55 4.33 11.81 -16.75
N LEU A 56 4.24 11.87 -15.41
CA LEU A 56 5.24 11.27 -14.53
C LEU A 56 5.36 9.77 -14.72
N ALA A 57 4.23 9.05 -14.78
CA ALA A 57 4.22 7.61 -14.98
C ALA A 57 4.92 7.18 -16.28
N LYS A 58 4.77 7.95 -17.37
CA LYS A 58 5.51 7.74 -18.63
C LYS A 58 7.02 7.89 -18.45
N ILE A 59 7.46 8.89 -17.68
CA ILE A 59 8.89 9.09 -17.37
C ILE A 59 9.41 7.92 -16.53
N PHE A 60 8.65 7.49 -15.52
CA PHE A 60 9.02 6.33 -14.70
C PHE A 60 9.10 5.02 -15.51
N ALA A 61 8.21 4.82 -16.48
CA ALA A 61 8.26 3.66 -17.37
C ALA A 61 9.58 3.63 -18.18
N LYS A 62 10.07 4.77 -18.66
CA LYS A 62 11.39 4.89 -19.33
C LYS A 62 12.54 4.55 -18.38
N LEU A 63 12.42 4.87 -17.08
CA LEU A 63 13.42 4.55 -16.05
C LEU A 63 13.38 3.09 -15.58
N GLY A 64 12.45 2.27 -16.09
CA GLY A 64 12.34 0.85 -15.81
C GLY A 64 11.25 0.44 -14.83
N VAL A 65 10.35 1.35 -14.48
CA VAL A 65 9.15 1.00 -13.70
C VAL A 65 8.20 0.20 -14.59
N THR A 66 7.84 -0.99 -14.12
CA THR A 66 6.88 -1.87 -14.80
C THR A 66 5.59 -2.03 -14.00
N LYS A 67 5.59 -1.57 -12.75
CA LYS A 67 4.47 -1.76 -11.83
C LYS A 67 4.03 -0.46 -11.19
N ILE A 68 2.75 -0.14 -11.32
CA ILE A 68 2.11 0.99 -10.66
C ILE A 68 1.07 0.50 -9.67
N ARG A 69 1.07 1.10 -8.49
CA ARG A 69 0.01 0.92 -7.51
C ARG A 69 -0.63 2.25 -7.15
N LEU A 70 -1.91 2.37 -7.45
CA LEU A 70 -2.73 3.48 -6.99
C LEU A 70 -3.14 3.25 -5.52
N THR A 71 -3.04 4.31 -4.74
CA THR A 71 -3.35 4.36 -3.31
C THR A 71 -3.70 5.80 -2.93
N GLY A 72 -3.65 6.14 -1.65
CA GLY A 72 -3.92 7.48 -1.14
C GLY A 72 -4.21 7.41 0.34
N GLY A 73 -5.05 8.30 0.82
CA GLY A 73 -5.93 7.98 1.91
C GLY A 73 -6.88 6.87 1.42
N GLU A 74 -8.01 7.24 0.79
CA GLU A 74 -8.83 6.28 0.05
C GLU A 74 -8.94 6.71 -1.42
N PRO A 75 -8.35 5.97 -2.36
CA PRO A 75 -8.28 6.38 -3.76
C PRO A 75 -9.66 6.48 -4.44
N LEU A 76 -10.65 5.68 -4.01
CA LEU A 76 -12.01 5.73 -4.56
C LEU A 76 -12.78 7.02 -4.21
N LEU A 77 -12.25 7.86 -3.32
CA LEU A 77 -12.75 9.21 -3.09
C LEU A 77 -12.29 10.21 -4.16
N ARG A 78 -11.33 9.85 -5.00
CA ARG A 78 -10.87 10.70 -6.08
C ARG A 78 -11.79 10.55 -7.30
N THR A 79 -12.62 11.56 -7.54
CA THR A 79 -13.55 11.59 -8.68
C THR A 79 -12.81 11.37 -9.99
N GLY A 80 -13.33 10.51 -10.87
CA GLY A 80 -12.75 10.20 -12.18
C GLY A 80 -11.55 9.24 -12.11
N LEU A 81 -11.35 8.51 -11.02
CA LEU A 81 -10.24 7.55 -10.90
C LEU A 81 -10.15 6.55 -12.07
N PRO A 82 -11.24 6.03 -12.66
CA PRO A 82 -11.18 5.18 -13.85
C PRO A 82 -10.51 5.86 -15.05
N ASP A 83 -10.66 7.17 -15.23
CA ASP A 83 -9.96 7.90 -16.29
C ASP A 83 -8.45 7.84 -16.09
N LEU A 84 -7.97 8.03 -14.86
CA LEU A 84 -6.56 7.86 -14.55
C LEU A 84 -6.08 6.43 -14.81
N VAL A 85 -6.86 5.41 -14.38
CA VAL A 85 -6.55 4.00 -14.64
C VAL A 85 -6.39 3.76 -16.15
N LYS A 86 -7.30 4.28 -16.98
CA LYS A 86 -7.24 4.18 -18.43
C LYS A 86 -6.00 4.86 -19.00
N MET A 87 -5.64 6.04 -18.50
CA MET A 87 -4.42 6.73 -18.91
C MET A 87 -3.15 5.92 -18.58
N LEU A 88 -3.10 5.34 -17.39
CA LEU A 88 -1.94 4.57 -16.92
C LEU A 88 -1.82 3.20 -17.60
N SER A 89 -2.95 2.51 -17.84
CA SER A 89 -2.98 1.20 -18.51
C SER A 89 -2.51 1.26 -19.96
N SER A 90 -2.59 2.44 -20.58
CA SER A 90 -2.14 2.66 -21.97
C SER A 90 -0.64 2.97 -22.09
N ILE A 91 0.10 3.11 -20.99
CA ILE A 91 1.52 3.46 -21.00
C ILE A 91 2.35 2.22 -21.38
N PRO A 92 3.12 2.26 -22.49
CA PRO A 92 4.02 1.16 -22.83
C PRO A 92 5.04 0.89 -21.73
N GLY A 93 5.23 -0.40 -21.39
CA GLY A 93 6.17 -0.83 -20.34
C GLY A 93 5.54 -0.95 -18.94
N ILE A 94 4.33 -0.46 -18.73
CA ILE A 94 3.57 -0.76 -17.51
C ILE A 94 2.84 -2.08 -17.69
N GLU A 95 3.24 -3.09 -16.90
CA GLU A 95 2.76 -4.47 -17.01
C GLU A 95 1.76 -4.82 -15.89
N ASP A 96 1.84 -4.13 -14.75
CA ASP A 96 1.05 -4.42 -13.55
C ASP A 96 0.49 -3.13 -12.95
N LEU A 97 -0.79 -2.86 -13.20
CA LEU A 97 -1.53 -1.74 -12.62
C LEU A 97 -2.46 -2.25 -11.52
N ALA A 98 -2.20 -1.85 -10.28
CA ALA A 98 -2.93 -2.31 -9.11
C ALA A 98 -3.53 -1.16 -8.31
N LEU A 99 -4.59 -1.44 -7.57
CA LEU A 99 -5.21 -0.52 -6.62
C LEU A 99 -5.14 -1.10 -5.20
N THR A 100 -4.93 -0.23 -4.21
CA THR A 100 -5.17 -0.55 -2.79
C THR A 100 -6.28 0.34 -2.28
N THR A 101 -7.31 -0.24 -1.69
CA THR A 101 -8.52 0.45 -1.20
C THR A 101 -9.00 -0.16 0.11
N ASN A 102 -9.74 0.60 0.91
CA ASN A 102 -10.49 0.07 2.06
C ASN A 102 -11.77 -0.69 1.65
N GLY A 103 -12.10 -0.73 0.37
CA GLY A 103 -13.19 -1.51 -0.19
C GLY A 103 -14.60 -0.92 -0.01
N PHE A 104 -14.76 0.11 0.81
CA PHE A 104 -16.08 0.65 1.19
C PHE A 104 -16.92 1.18 0.02
N LEU A 105 -16.27 1.70 -1.01
CA LEU A 105 -16.93 2.23 -2.22
C LEU A 105 -16.76 1.32 -3.43
N LEU A 106 -16.14 0.16 -3.26
CA LEU A 106 -15.71 -0.68 -4.38
C LEU A 106 -16.87 -1.31 -5.13
N ASP A 107 -18.00 -1.58 -4.46
CA ASP A 107 -19.23 -2.06 -5.07
C ASP A 107 -19.71 -1.20 -6.23
N LYS A 108 -19.45 0.11 -6.18
CA LYS A 108 -19.86 1.08 -7.21
C LYS A 108 -18.83 1.26 -8.33
N HIS A 109 -17.59 0.84 -8.11
CA HIS A 109 -16.47 1.18 -9.01
C HIS A 109 -15.75 -0.03 -9.61
N ALA A 110 -15.98 -1.25 -9.10
CA ALA A 110 -15.21 -2.43 -9.50
C ALA A 110 -15.24 -2.68 -11.02
N GLN A 111 -16.43 -2.66 -11.60
CA GLN A 111 -16.63 -2.92 -13.04
C GLN A 111 -15.94 -1.85 -13.91
N GLU A 112 -16.15 -0.58 -13.59
CA GLU A 112 -15.58 0.55 -14.33
C GLU A 112 -14.03 0.57 -14.25
N LEU A 113 -13.46 0.25 -13.08
CA LEU A 113 -12.02 0.12 -12.91
C LEU A 113 -11.43 -1.02 -13.75
N LYS A 114 -12.13 -2.16 -13.81
CA LYS A 114 -11.72 -3.30 -14.65
C LYS A 114 -11.75 -2.94 -16.13
N GLU A 115 -12.81 -2.32 -16.60
CA GLU A 115 -12.96 -1.85 -17.98
C GLU A 115 -11.91 -0.79 -18.36
N ALA A 116 -11.49 0.05 -17.41
CA ALA A 116 -10.41 1.01 -17.58
C ALA A 116 -9.01 0.37 -17.66
N GLY A 117 -8.87 -0.93 -17.37
CA GLY A 117 -7.61 -1.67 -17.47
C GLY A 117 -6.90 -1.95 -16.17
N LEU A 118 -7.59 -1.84 -15.01
CA LEU A 118 -7.01 -2.28 -13.73
C LEU A 118 -6.78 -3.79 -13.76
N ASN A 119 -5.55 -4.24 -13.45
CA ASN A 119 -5.23 -5.66 -13.49
C ASN A 119 -5.72 -6.39 -12.23
N ARG A 120 -5.45 -5.84 -11.05
CA ARG A 120 -5.72 -6.51 -9.77
C ARG A 120 -5.93 -5.53 -8.63
N ILE A 121 -6.52 -6.03 -7.54
CA ILE A 121 -6.88 -5.20 -6.40
C ILE A 121 -6.34 -5.77 -5.08
N THR A 122 -6.08 -4.87 -4.15
CA THR A 122 -5.81 -5.17 -2.75
C THR A 122 -6.84 -4.42 -1.91
N ILE A 123 -7.54 -5.13 -1.04
CA ILE A 123 -8.58 -4.59 -0.17
C ILE A 123 -8.12 -4.73 1.27
N SER A 124 -8.23 -3.65 2.04
CA SER A 124 -7.87 -3.65 3.46
C SER A 124 -9.07 -4.09 4.28
N MET A 125 -8.91 -5.18 5.06
CA MET A 125 -9.93 -5.71 5.94
C MET A 125 -9.27 -6.38 7.15
N ASP A 126 -9.34 -5.72 8.30
CA ASP A 126 -8.58 -6.11 9.49
C ASP A 126 -9.29 -7.15 10.36
N SER A 127 -10.59 -7.38 10.17
CA SER A 127 -11.40 -8.40 10.84
C SER A 127 -12.69 -8.67 10.08
N LEU A 128 -13.29 -9.85 10.31
CA LEU A 128 -14.66 -10.21 9.92
C LEU A 128 -15.67 -9.95 11.04
N ASP A 129 -15.21 -9.79 12.28
CA ASP A 129 -16.04 -9.37 13.39
C ASP A 129 -16.35 -7.87 13.30
N ASP A 130 -17.62 -7.50 13.29
CA ASP A 130 -18.05 -6.13 13.12
C ASP A 130 -17.57 -5.20 14.23
N ALA A 131 -17.51 -5.65 15.47
CA ALA A 131 -17.08 -4.80 16.59
C ALA A 131 -15.57 -4.49 16.49
N VAL A 132 -14.77 -5.51 16.18
CA VAL A 132 -13.33 -5.37 15.95
C VAL A 132 -13.08 -4.51 14.72
N PHE A 133 -13.79 -4.75 13.62
CA PHE A 133 -13.63 -3.98 12.39
C PHE A 133 -14.03 -2.51 12.57
N GLN A 134 -15.10 -2.22 13.32
CA GLN A 134 -15.54 -0.86 13.67
C GLN A 134 -14.47 -0.12 14.48
N GLN A 135 -13.86 -0.81 15.44
CA GLN A 135 -12.74 -0.26 16.20
C GLN A 135 -11.54 0.06 15.28
N MET A 136 -11.18 -0.87 14.38
CA MET A 136 -10.04 -0.72 13.47
C MET A 136 -10.26 0.34 12.38
N ASN A 137 -11.49 0.55 11.90
CA ASN A 137 -11.77 1.60 10.91
C ASN A 137 -12.04 2.99 11.51
N GLY A 138 -12.26 3.08 12.82
CA GLY A 138 -12.45 4.33 13.58
C GLY A 138 -13.66 5.18 13.15
N ARG A 139 -14.62 4.59 12.41
CA ARG A 139 -15.84 5.27 11.91
C ARG A 139 -17.12 4.50 12.21
N GLY A 140 -17.02 3.34 12.84
CA GLY A 140 -18.16 2.51 13.16
C GLY A 140 -18.82 1.84 11.95
N PHE A 141 -18.12 1.72 10.81
CA PHE A 141 -18.62 0.98 9.65
C PHE A 141 -18.50 -0.53 9.88
N GLY A 142 -19.56 -1.28 9.57
CA GLY A 142 -19.53 -2.74 9.61
C GLY A 142 -18.81 -3.35 8.41
N THR A 143 -18.61 -4.67 8.46
CA THR A 143 -17.89 -5.46 7.45
C THR A 143 -18.67 -5.61 6.15
N SER A 144 -19.98 -5.58 6.21
CA SER A 144 -20.90 -5.92 5.09
C SER A 144 -20.62 -5.12 3.82
N GLN A 145 -20.34 -3.83 3.94
CA GLN A 145 -20.08 -2.95 2.79
C GLN A 145 -18.76 -3.32 2.09
N VAL A 146 -17.72 -3.69 2.86
CA VAL A 146 -16.44 -4.12 2.31
C VAL A 146 -16.57 -5.51 1.66
N LEU A 147 -17.32 -6.43 2.27
CA LEU A 147 -17.61 -7.74 1.70
C LEU A 147 -18.37 -7.63 0.38
N SER A 148 -19.36 -6.72 0.29
CA SER A 148 -20.04 -6.41 -0.97
C SER A 148 -19.07 -5.85 -2.03
N GLY A 149 -18.12 -5.02 -1.62
CA GLY A 149 -17.07 -4.52 -2.51
C GLY A 149 -16.14 -5.63 -3.02
N ILE A 150 -15.82 -6.62 -2.18
CA ILE A 150 -15.02 -7.79 -2.58
C ILE A 150 -15.79 -8.63 -3.61
N GLU A 151 -17.08 -8.91 -3.38
CA GLU A 151 -17.94 -9.62 -4.31
C GLU A 151 -18.06 -8.87 -5.66
N ALA A 152 -18.20 -7.56 -5.65
CA ALA A 152 -18.20 -6.76 -6.86
C ALA A 152 -16.88 -6.86 -7.63
N ALA A 153 -15.74 -6.92 -6.92
CA ALA A 153 -14.44 -7.12 -7.55
C ALA A 153 -14.28 -8.51 -8.17
N GLU A 154 -14.81 -9.55 -7.50
CA GLU A 154 -14.89 -10.92 -8.05
C GLU A 154 -15.71 -10.93 -9.36
N ASN A 155 -16.92 -10.37 -9.31
CA ASN A 155 -17.84 -10.32 -10.45
C ASN A 155 -17.28 -9.52 -11.63
N ALA A 156 -16.50 -8.48 -11.36
CA ALA A 156 -15.78 -7.71 -12.37
C ALA A 156 -14.55 -8.45 -12.93
N GLY A 157 -14.13 -9.58 -12.36
CA GLY A 157 -12.93 -10.32 -12.77
C GLY A 157 -11.62 -9.64 -12.43
N LEU A 158 -11.56 -8.86 -11.34
CA LEU A 158 -10.32 -8.32 -10.77
C LEU A 158 -9.59 -9.42 -9.99
N SER A 159 -8.59 -10.04 -10.60
CA SER A 159 -7.87 -11.18 -10.01
C SER A 159 -6.35 -11.02 -10.19
N PRO A 160 -5.54 -11.48 -9.21
CA PRO A 160 -5.95 -12.00 -7.90
C PRO A 160 -6.41 -10.89 -6.93
N ILE A 161 -7.43 -11.19 -6.13
CA ILE A 161 -7.84 -10.32 -5.02
C ILE A 161 -6.94 -10.64 -3.81
N LYS A 162 -6.36 -9.58 -3.24
CA LYS A 162 -5.56 -9.69 -2.02
C LYS A 162 -6.24 -8.93 -0.89
N ILE A 163 -6.37 -9.58 0.26
CA ILE A 163 -6.93 -9.00 1.47
C ILE A 163 -5.78 -8.68 2.42
N ASN A 164 -5.58 -7.41 2.71
CA ASN A 164 -4.58 -6.97 3.68
C ASN A 164 -5.22 -6.76 5.05
N ALA A 165 -4.62 -7.32 6.09
CA ALA A 165 -4.97 -7.07 7.48
C ALA A 165 -3.72 -6.64 8.25
N VAL A 166 -3.75 -5.48 8.88
CA VAL A 166 -2.75 -5.08 9.87
C VAL A 166 -3.09 -5.78 11.17
N ILE A 167 -2.16 -6.58 11.68
CA ILE A 167 -2.38 -7.34 12.92
C ILE A 167 -1.75 -6.64 14.09
N GLN A 168 -2.57 -6.34 15.08
CA GLN A 168 -2.21 -5.67 16.31
C GLN A 168 -2.60 -6.54 17.51
N ARG A 169 -1.64 -6.83 18.39
CA ARG A 169 -1.83 -7.67 19.57
C ARG A 169 -2.93 -7.12 20.47
N SER A 170 -3.78 -8.02 20.96
CA SER A 170 -4.92 -7.73 21.84
C SER A 170 -5.98 -6.80 21.23
N VAL A 171 -5.92 -6.55 19.92
CA VAL A 171 -6.93 -5.79 19.18
C VAL A 171 -7.64 -6.68 18.16
N ASN A 172 -6.91 -7.27 17.20
CA ASN A 172 -7.47 -8.13 16.16
C ASN A 172 -6.64 -9.39 15.86
N ASP A 173 -5.67 -9.74 16.70
CA ASP A 173 -4.86 -10.95 16.54
C ASP A 173 -5.68 -12.25 16.59
N GLN A 174 -6.82 -12.25 17.29
CA GLN A 174 -7.80 -13.36 17.26
C GLN A 174 -8.53 -13.51 15.91
N SER A 175 -8.51 -12.50 15.03
CA SER A 175 -9.18 -12.55 13.71
C SER A 175 -8.38 -13.30 12.64
N ILE A 176 -7.14 -13.72 12.92
CA ILE A 176 -6.23 -14.31 11.93
C ILE A 176 -6.83 -15.56 11.29
N VAL A 177 -7.32 -16.51 12.09
CA VAL A 177 -7.86 -17.79 11.62
C VAL A 177 -9.15 -17.58 10.85
N ASP A 178 -10.05 -16.73 11.33
CA ASP A 178 -11.33 -16.44 10.68
C ASP A 178 -11.14 -15.81 9.30
N LEU A 179 -10.22 -14.85 9.17
CA LEU A 179 -9.86 -14.26 7.89
C LEU A 179 -9.33 -15.31 6.91
N VAL A 180 -8.43 -16.18 7.37
CA VAL A 180 -7.93 -17.29 6.55
C VAL A 180 -9.08 -18.19 6.10
N ASN A 181 -9.91 -18.68 7.02
CA ASN A 181 -10.99 -19.61 6.74
C ASN A 181 -12.01 -19.05 5.73
N HIS A 182 -12.34 -17.76 5.87
CA HIS A 182 -13.31 -17.12 5.00
C HIS A 182 -12.77 -16.94 3.57
N PHE A 183 -11.53 -16.47 3.42
CA PHE A 183 -11.01 -16.07 2.12
C PHE A 183 -10.32 -17.19 1.34
N LYS A 184 -9.74 -18.20 2.01
CA LYS A 184 -9.10 -19.32 1.31
C LYS A 184 -10.09 -20.10 0.43
N THR A 185 -11.33 -20.27 0.88
CA THR A 185 -12.37 -21.00 0.14
C THR A 185 -12.82 -20.26 -1.12
N LYS A 186 -12.58 -18.94 -1.18
CA LYS A 186 -12.87 -18.07 -2.32
C LYS A 186 -11.67 -17.88 -3.25
N GLY A 187 -10.53 -18.48 -2.94
CA GLY A 187 -9.29 -18.30 -3.71
C GLY A 187 -8.63 -16.93 -3.55
N HIS A 188 -8.97 -16.17 -2.50
CA HIS A 188 -8.33 -14.90 -2.21
C HIS A 188 -7.10 -15.08 -1.34
N ILE A 189 -6.15 -14.18 -1.48
CA ILE A 189 -4.88 -14.22 -0.77
C ILE A 189 -4.94 -13.24 0.40
N VAL A 190 -5.11 -13.76 1.62
CA VAL A 190 -4.98 -12.96 2.84
C VAL A 190 -3.50 -12.63 3.07
N ARG A 191 -3.20 -11.38 3.40
CA ARG A 191 -1.85 -10.94 3.76
C ARG A 191 -1.88 -10.21 5.09
N PHE A 192 -1.30 -10.82 6.08
CA PHE A 192 -1.11 -10.25 7.40
C PHE A 192 0.08 -9.30 7.40
N ILE A 193 -0.08 -8.12 7.94
CA ILE A 193 0.95 -7.09 8.01
C ILE A 193 1.28 -6.86 9.48
N GLU A 194 2.54 -6.99 9.86
CA GLU A 194 2.98 -6.59 11.19
C GLU A 194 2.72 -5.09 11.42
N PHE A 195 2.13 -4.75 12.56
CA PHE A 195 1.91 -3.36 12.94
C PHE A 195 3.23 -2.61 13.04
N MET A 196 3.38 -1.51 12.30
CA MET A 196 4.64 -0.80 12.13
C MET A 196 4.54 0.69 12.48
N ASP A 197 5.67 1.28 12.83
CA ASP A 197 5.87 2.67 13.23
C ASP A 197 5.87 3.67 12.06
N VAL A 198 4.87 3.58 11.18
CA VAL A 198 4.72 4.50 10.04
C VAL A 198 4.13 5.81 10.50
N GLY A 199 4.72 6.93 10.06
CA GLY A 199 4.33 8.24 10.55
C GLY A 199 4.76 8.48 12.00
N THR A 200 4.11 9.42 12.66
CA THR A 200 4.39 9.81 14.05
C THR A 200 3.15 9.77 14.95
N LEU A 201 1.97 9.52 14.36
CA LEU A 201 0.68 9.74 15.01
C LEU A 201 -0.05 8.45 15.41
N ASN A 202 0.51 7.28 15.11
CA ASN A 202 -0.18 6.00 15.26
C ASN A 202 0.01 5.32 16.63
N GLY A 203 0.71 5.94 17.56
CA GLY A 203 0.92 5.40 18.92
C GLY A 203 1.62 4.03 18.94
N TRP A 204 2.45 3.74 17.96
CA TRP A 204 3.09 2.43 17.81
C TRP A 204 3.93 2.03 19.02
N ASP A 205 3.74 0.80 19.47
CA ASP A 205 4.54 0.12 20.49
C ASP A 205 4.95 -1.27 19.97
N LEU A 206 6.19 -1.66 20.26
CA LEU A 206 6.71 -2.97 19.87
C LEU A 206 5.95 -4.13 20.53
N GLU A 207 5.41 -3.94 21.73
CA GLU A 207 4.60 -4.94 22.44
C GLU A 207 3.30 -5.27 21.71
N GLN A 208 2.81 -4.36 20.89
CA GLN A 208 1.61 -4.56 20.06
C GLN A 208 1.88 -5.31 18.76
N VAL A 209 3.12 -5.58 18.43
CA VAL A 209 3.47 -6.33 17.22
C VAL A 209 3.23 -7.82 17.45
N VAL A 210 2.53 -8.44 16.52
CA VAL A 210 2.42 -9.90 16.42
C VAL A 210 3.44 -10.35 15.37
N PRO A 211 4.54 -11.04 15.79
CA PRO A 211 5.61 -11.44 14.88
C PRO A 211 5.17 -12.42 13.81
N ALA A 212 5.82 -12.40 12.66
CA ALA A 212 5.51 -13.29 11.54
C ALA A 212 5.51 -14.79 11.92
N ASN A 213 6.47 -15.22 12.73
CA ASN A 213 6.54 -16.63 13.21
C ASN A 213 5.35 -17.00 14.11
N GLU A 214 4.82 -16.05 14.87
CA GLU A 214 3.62 -16.27 15.70
C GLU A 214 2.39 -16.39 14.82
N ILE A 215 2.23 -15.54 13.78
CA ILE A 215 1.14 -15.67 12.80
C ILE A 215 1.19 -17.02 12.09
N VAL A 216 2.39 -17.46 11.66
CA VAL A 216 2.58 -18.81 11.10
C VAL A 216 2.14 -19.90 12.06
N SER A 217 2.51 -19.78 13.35
CA SER A 217 2.12 -20.76 14.37
C SER A 217 0.61 -20.78 14.61
N ILE A 218 -0.05 -19.61 14.61
CA ILE A 218 -1.52 -19.52 14.77
C ILE A 218 -2.22 -20.23 13.61
N VAL A 219 -1.86 -19.90 12.36
CA VAL A 219 -2.47 -20.53 11.18
C VAL A 219 -2.12 -22.03 11.11
N GLY A 220 -0.89 -22.40 11.48
CA GLY A 220 -0.39 -23.79 11.44
C GLY A 220 -1.03 -24.72 12.46
N LYS A 221 -1.71 -24.22 13.50
CA LYS A 221 -2.50 -25.04 14.43
C LYS A 221 -3.79 -25.55 13.79
N GLU A 222 -4.38 -24.80 12.88
CA GLU A 222 -5.67 -25.11 12.24
C GLU A 222 -5.49 -25.69 10.82
N HIS A 223 -4.39 -25.38 10.15
CA HIS A 223 -4.14 -25.73 8.77
C HIS A 223 -2.73 -26.28 8.56
N SER A 224 -2.61 -27.36 7.79
CA SER A 224 -1.31 -27.79 7.25
C SER A 224 -0.84 -26.80 6.21
N ILE A 225 0.33 -26.19 6.44
CA ILE A 225 0.90 -25.14 5.60
C ILE A 225 2.37 -25.42 5.29
N GLU A 226 2.83 -24.93 4.15
CA GLU A 226 4.25 -24.98 3.81
C GLU A 226 4.72 -23.66 3.18
N PRO A 227 5.96 -23.25 3.42
CA PRO A 227 6.50 -22.03 2.81
C PRO A 227 6.69 -22.23 1.31
N VAL A 228 6.46 -21.16 0.52
CA VAL A 228 6.72 -21.12 -0.91
C VAL A 228 7.60 -19.95 -1.27
N GLY A 229 8.36 -20.05 -2.35
CA GLY A 229 9.26 -19.00 -2.80
C GLY A 229 8.52 -17.73 -3.24
N ALA A 230 9.26 -16.62 -3.28
CA ALA A 230 8.74 -15.37 -3.82
C ALA A 230 8.41 -15.50 -5.32
N ASN A 231 7.35 -14.84 -5.78
CA ASN A 231 6.99 -14.82 -7.21
C ASN A 231 7.96 -13.97 -8.05
N TYR A 232 8.56 -12.95 -7.43
CA TYR A 232 9.49 -12.03 -8.09
C TYR A 232 10.44 -11.38 -7.07
N ALA A 233 11.58 -10.92 -7.55
CA ALA A 233 12.54 -10.20 -6.71
C ALA A 233 11.94 -8.88 -6.19
N GLY A 234 11.97 -8.67 -4.86
CA GLY A 234 11.36 -7.51 -4.19
C GLY A 234 9.93 -7.73 -3.71
N GLU A 235 9.38 -8.95 -3.85
CA GLU A 235 8.12 -9.31 -3.18
C GLU A 235 8.29 -9.17 -1.65
N VAL A 236 7.33 -8.50 -1.01
CA VAL A 236 7.44 -8.17 0.42
C VAL A 236 6.81 -9.20 1.34
N ALA A 237 5.94 -10.05 0.81
CA ALA A 237 5.25 -11.07 1.58
C ALA A 237 6.04 -12.36 1.61
N LEU A 238 6.25 -12.92 2.80
CA LEU A 238 6.53 -14.34 2.98
C LEU A 238 5.28 -15.10 2.60
N ARG A 239 5.39 -16.08 1.70
CA ARG A 239 4.25 -16.80 1.17
C ARG A 239 4.17 -18.20 1.75
N TYR A 240 2.97 -18.65 2.04
CA TYR A 240 2.65 -19.98 2.53
C TYR A 240 1.46 -20.51 1.75
N ARG A 241 1.53 -21.76 1.31
CA ARG A 241 0.38 -22.45 0.70
C ARG A 241 -0.21 -23.46 1.66
N PHE A 242 -1.49 -23.70 1.51
CA PHE A 242 -2.19 -24.78 2.21
C PHE A 242 -1.91 -26.09 1.48
N THR A 243 -1.54 -27.15 2.24
CA THR A 243 -1.19 -28.46 1.65
C THR A 243 -2.39 -29.19 1.08
N ASP A 244 -3.62 -28.75 1.44
CA ASP A 244 -4.88 -29.24 0.87
C ASP A 244 -5.20 -28.65 -0.52
N GLY A 245 -4.34 -27.77 -1.06
CA GLY A 245 -4.51 -27.13 -2.36
C GLY A 245 -5.52 -25.97 -2.40
N SER A 246 -6.08 -25.54 -1.26
CA SER A 246 -7.11 -24.49 -1.18
C SER A 246 -6.60 -23.05 -1.40
N GLY A 247 -5.30 -22.86 -1.70
CA GLY A 247 -4.72 -21.56 -1.97
C GLY A 247 -3.52 -21.21 -1.12
N GLU A 248 -3.31 -19.92 -0.91
CA GLU A 248 -2.16 -19.40 -0.18
C GLU A 248 -2.54 -18.21 0.71
N PHE A 249 -1.67 -17.90 1.66
CA PHE A 249 -1.68 -16.64 2.40
C PHE A 249 -0.26 -16.06 2.44
N GLY A 250 -0.15 -14.81 2.87
CA GLY A 250 1.14 -14.15 3.00
C GLY A 250 1.30 -13.41 4.31
N ILE A 251 2.55 -13.15 4.70
CA ILE A 251 2.87 -12.31 5.85
C ILE A 251 3.85 -11.25 5.39
N ILE A 252 3.61 -9.99 5.74
CA ILE A 252 4.52 -8.87 5.48
C ILE A 252 5.24 -8.53 6.78
N PRO A 253 6.44 -9.07 7.00
CA PRO A 253 7.15 -8.97 8.28
C PRO A 253 7.93 -7.66 8.35
N SER A 254 7.22 -6.55 8.37
CA SER A 254 7.76 -5.20 8.27
C SER A 254 8.67 -4.80 9.44
N VAL A 255 8.53 -5.48 10.59
CA VAL A 255 9.25 -5.20 11.84
C VAL A 255 10.27 -6.28 12.13
N THR A 256 9.87 -7.55 12.13
CA THR A 256 10.72 -8.67 12.59
C THR A 256 11.67 -9.20 11.52
N GLN A 257 11.29 -9.09 10.23
CA GLN A 257 12.14 -9.51 9.11
C GLN A 257 12.10 -8.47 7.97
N PRO A 258 12.70 -7.30 8.18
CA PRO A 258 12.61 -6.19 7.25
C PRO A 258 13.25 -6.51 5.89
N PHE A 259 12.59 -6.06 4.82
CA PHE A 259 12.93 -6.34 3.41
C PHE A 259 13.51 -5.11 2.69
N CYS A 260 14.31 -4.28 3.38
CA CYS A 260 14.92 -3.09 2.78
C CYS A 260 15.91 -3.44 1.66
N SER A 261 16.65 -4.55 1.80
CA SER A 261 17.68 -5.00 0.85
C SER A 261 17.15 -5.27 -0.57
N THR A 262 15.86 -5.58 -0.71
CA THR A 262 15.22 -5.86 -2.01
C THR A 262 14.17 -4.82 -2.41
N CYS A 263 14.14 -3.65 -1.75
CA CYS A 263 13.09 -2.66 -1.95
C CYS A 263 13.25 -1.90 -3.27
N THR A 264 12.29 -2.06 -4.17
CA THR A 264 12.26 -1.49 -5.54
C THR A 264 11.29 -0.31 -5.68
N ARG A 265 10.74 0.21 -4.58
CA ARG A 265 9.58 1.10 -4.55
C ARG A 265 9.95 2.57 -4.39
N MET A 266 9.43 3.41 -5.28
CA MET A 266 9.30 4.85 -5.09
C MET A 266 7.83 5.22 -4.85
N ARG A 267 7.59 6.31 -4.16
CA ARG A 267 6.26 6.82 -3.83
C ARG A 267 6.09 8.24 -4.33
N LEU A 268 4.92 8.53 -4.86
CA LEU A 268 4.49 9.86 -5.28
C LEU A 268 3.30 10.27 -4.41
N SER A 269 3.44 11.37 -3.68
CA SER A 269 2.34 11.94 -2.88
C SER A 269 1.34 12.71 -3.75
N PRO A 270 0.13 13.00 -3.23
CA PRO A 270 -0.91 13.68 -3.99
C PRO A 270 -0.51 15.09 -4.42
N ASP A 271 0.37 15.73 -3.67
CA ASP A 271 0.91 17.09 -3.92
C ASP A 271 2.23 17.10 -4.70
N GLY A 272 2.63 15.94 -5.25
CA GLY A 272 3.75 15.84 -6.18
C GLY A 272 5.13 15.84 -5.54
N HIS A 273 5.27 15.21 -4.38
CA HIS A 273 6.59 14.92 -3.81
C HIS A 273 6.95 13.45 -3.99
N PHE A 274 8.22 13.17 -4.28
CA PHE A 274 8.76 11.81 -4.30
C PHE A 274 9.36 11.42 -2.95
N TYR A 275 9.13 10.16 -2.59
CA TYR A 275 9.68 9.55 -1.39
C TYR A 275 10.29 8.20 -1.76
N THR A 276 11.52 7.96 -1.33
CA THR A 276 12.26 6.72 -1.60
C THR A 276 12.02 5.64 -0.54
N CYS A 277 11.43 6.02 0.61
CA CYS A 277 11.10 5.13 1.72
C CYS A 277 9.73 5.48 2.31
N LEU A 278 9.04 4.48 2.90
CA LEU A 278 7.79 4.69 3.66
C LEU A 278 8.03 5.49 4.96
N PHE A 279 9.24 5.46 5.47
CA PHE A 279 9.64 6.10 6.72
C PHE A 279 10.44 7.40 6.49
N SER A 280 10.36 7.98 5.29
CA SER A 280 11.01 9.26 4.99
C SER A 280 10.43 10.40 5.80
N ASP A 281 11.28 11.35 6.14
CA ASP A 281 10.93 12.61 6.80
C ASP A 281 10.72 13.74 5.80
N LYS A 282 11.33 13.64 4.61
CA LYS A 282 11.28 14.67 3.57
C LYS A 282 11.02 14.05 2.20
N GLY A 283 10.24 14.77 1.38
CA GLY A 283 9.99 14.46 -0.03
C GLY A 283 10.75 15.41 -0.96
N PHE A 284 10.92 14.97 -2.19
CA PHE A 284 11.50 15.77 -3.28
C PHE A 284 10.37 16.34 -4.13
N ASN A 285 10.19 17.65 -4.12
CA ASN A 285 9.16 18.33 -4.89
C ASN A 285 9.44 18.24 -6.39
N ILE A 286 8.53 17.60 -7.13
CA ILE A 286 8.57 17.52 -8.59
C ILE A 286 7.40 18.27 -9.24
N ARG A 287 6.35 18.57 -8.49
CA ARG A 287 5.18 19.29 -8.99
C ARG A 287 5.56 20.63 -9.61
N ASP A 288 6.41 21.39 -8.94
CA ASP A 288 6.79 22.73 -9.39
C ASP A 288 7.53 22.64 -10.73
N ALA A 289 8.43 21.69 -10.90
CA ALA A 289 9.11 21.45 -12.18
C ALA A 289 8.13 21.12 -13.31
N ILE A 290 7.08 20.31 -13.03
CA ILE A 290 6.03 19.99 -14.00
C ILE A 290 5.24 21.23 -14.39
N ARG A 291 4.83 22.05 -13.41
CA ARG A 291 3.98 23.24 -13.59
C ARG A 291 4.73 24.40 -14.21
N GLU A 292 6.04 24.48 -14.00
CA GLU A 292 6.94 25.42 -14.69
C GLU A 292 7.22 25.01 -16.15
N GLY A 293 6.69 23.85 -16.61
CA GLY A 293 6.89 23.39 -17.98
C GLY A 293 8.28 22.84 -18.26
N LYS A 294 9.04 22.40 -17.24
CA LYS A 294 10.35 21.74 -17.45
C LYS A 294 10.21 20.56 -18.42
N PRO A 295 11.17 20.35 -19.32
CA PRO A 295 11.16 19.25 -20.25
C PRO A 295 11.25 17.89 -19.52
N ASP A 296 10.66 16.83 -20.12
CA ASP A 296 10.65 15.48 -19.54
C ASP A 296 12.06 14.97 -19.23
N SER A 297 13.06 15.31 -20.05
CA SER A 297 14.45 14.93 -19.81
C SER A 297 15.03 15.50 -18.51
N SER A 298 14.68 16.73 -18.14
CA SER A 298 15.11 17.32 -16.87
C SER A 298 14.44 16.63 -15.67
N ILE A 299 13.15 16.28 -15.79
CA ILE A 299 12.41 15.54 -14.76
C ILE A 299 12.96 14.12 -14.62
N GLU A 300 13.23 13.46 -15.74
CA GLU A 300 13.85 12.12 -15.80
C GLU A 300 15.20 12.09 -15.09
N SER A 301 16.09 13.06 -15.40
CA SER A 301 17.39 13.19 -14.74
C SER A 301 17.24 13.39 -13.22
N ALA A 302 16.32 14.26 -12.79
CA ALA A 302 16.10 14.51 -11.37
C ALA A 302 15.61 13.24 -10.64
N ILE A 303 14.69 12.47 -11.22
CA ILE A 303 14.22 11.20 -10.66
C ILE A 303 15.36 10.17 -10.60
N GLN A 304 16.17 10.09 -11.64
CA GLN A 304 17.33 9.21 -11.71
C GLN A 304 18.34 9.56 -10.62
N ASP A 305 18.66 10.83 -10.43
CA ASP A 305 19.58 11.30 -9.40
C ASP A 305 19.06 10.98 -7.99
N ILE A 306 17.76 11.20 -7.73
CA ILE A 306 17.12 10.85 -6.47
C ILE A 306 17.25 9.36 -6.17
N TRP A 307 17.02 8.50 -7.18
CA TRP A 307 17.09 7.06 -6.97
C TRP A 307 18.53 6.56 -6.83
N THR A 308 19.45 7.00 -7.68
CA THR A 308 20.85 6.54 -7.65
C THR A 308 21.57 6.90 -6.36
N ASN A 309 21.20 8.00 -5.71
CA ASN A 309 21.75 8.43 -4.43
C ASN A 309 21.00 7.86 -3.21
N ARG A 310 20.02 6.96 -3.41
CA ARG A 310 19.21 6.39 -2.35
C ARG A 310 20.01 5.47 -1.44
N THR A 311 19.92 5.70 -0.11
CA THR A 311 20.57 4.90 0.94
C THR A 311 19.61 4.38 2.01
N ASP A 312 18.30 4.43 1.76
CA ASP A 312 17.27 4.07 2.74
C ASP A 312 17.34 2.60 3.19
N GLN A 313 17.41 2.39 4.49
CA GLN A 313 17.36 1.08 5.16
C GLN A 313 16.69 1.17 6.53
N TYR A 314 15.74 2.09 6.71
CA TYR A 314 15.14 2.39 8.01
C TYR A 314 14.71 1.15 8.79
N SER A 315 13.93 0.24 8.20
CA SER A 315 13.40 -0.92 8.93
C SER A 315 14.50 -1.88 9.39
N GLN A 316 15.62 -2.00 8.68
CA GLN A 316 16.78 -2.78 9.10
C GLN A 316 17.56 -2.11 10.23
N LEU A 317 17.61 -0.77 10.20
CA LEU A 317 18.33 0.02 11.18
C LEU A 317 17.49 0.37 12.41
N ARG A 318 16.17 0.10 12.40
CA ARG A 318 15.23 0.47 13.48
C ARG A 318 15.75 0.07 14.87
N ALA A 319 16.28 -1.14 15.03
CA ALA A 319 16.77 -1.64 16.32
C ALA A 319 18.07 -0.95 16.79
N SER A 320 18.86 -0.40 15.85
CA SER A 320 20.12 0.28 16.15
C SER A 320 19.96 1.80 16.33
N ILE A 321 18.79 2.35 16.09
CA ILE A 321 18.49 3.77 16.31
C ILE A 321 18.31 3.97 17.81
N SER A 322 19.39 4.34 18.49
CA SER A 322 19.44 4.56 19.95
C SER A 322 18.65 5.79 20.39
N ASP A 323 18.46 6.74 19.51
CA ASP A 323 17.70 7.96 19.78
C ASP A 323 16.23 7.73 19.39
N LYS A 324 15.43 7.40 20.41
CA LYS A 324 13.96 7.34 20.32
C LYS A 324 13.34 8.75 20.19
N SER A 325 14.15 9.79 19.95
CA SER A 325 13.59 11.09 19.60
C SER A 325 12.69 10.90 18.37
N ILE A 326 11.45 11.32 18.50
CA ILE A 326 10.43 11.24 17.47
C ILE A 326 10.94 12.06 16.28
N ARG A 327 11.65 11.39 15.35
CA ARG A 327 11.96 12.04 14.09
C ARG A 327 10.63 12.22 13.37
N PRO A 328 10.28 13.43 12.93
CA PRO A 328 9.08 13.64 12.15
C PRO A 328 9.17 12.76 10.90
N LYS A 329 8.18 11.90 10.71
CA LYS A 329 8.01 11.08 9.50
C LYS A 329 6.78 11.57 8.77
N VAL A 330 6.79 11.40 7.47
CA VAL A 330 5.58 11.69 6.68
C VAL A 330 4.53 10.62 6.98
N GLU A 331 3.30 11.05 7.17
CA GLU A 331 2.21 10.15 7.50
C GLU A 331 1.84 9.23 6.33
N MET A 332 1.47 7.98 6.64
CA MET A 332 1.21 6.95 5.65
C MET A 332 0.10 7.32 4.66
N TYR A 333 -0.97 7.95 5.13
CA TYR A 333 -2.10 8.36 4.29
C TYR A 333 -1.70 9.36 3.20
N HIS A 334 -0.63 10.13 3.43
CA HIS A 334 -0.14 11.11 2.47
C HIS A 334 0.68 10.46 1.35
N ILE A 335 1.54 9.50 1.70
CA ILE A 335 2.47 8.88 0.73
C ILE A 335 2.04 7.50 0.26
N GLY A 336 0.89 7.04 0.72
CA GLY A 336 0.29 5.76 0.36
C GLY A 336 0.96 4.55 1.02
N GLY A 337 0.19 3.80 1.78
CA GLY A 337 0.60 2.57 2.47
C GLY A 337 0.76 1.35 1.55
#